data_711d935f01a1f49efffbe23ca0430f6e
#
_entry.id   711d935f01a1f49efffbe23ca0430f6e
#
_cell.length_a   1.000
_cell.length_b   1.000
_cell.length_c   1.000
_cell.angle_alpha   90.00
_cell.angle_beta   90.00
_cell.angle_gamma   90.00
#
_symmetry.space_group_name_H-M   'P 1'
#
loop_
_entity.id
_entity.type
_entity.pdbx_description
1 polymer ?
#
loop_
_entity_poly.entity_id
_entity_poly.type
_entity_poly.pdbx_seq_one_letter_code
_entity_poly.pdbx_strand_id
1 'polypeptide(L)'
;EIRARFSSAMSEMYRDEVPQYGTLIELVADINQRTLQAEPELLARMQRSGELARLGVERHGAIRVGTAAELSMLRRLFAIMGMEPVGYYDLSVAGVPVHSTAFRPVGDAALLANPFRVFTSLLRLDLIADEALRAQAAAILARRNIFTERALALIAQSEANGGLTDAEADEFVGEALETFRWHSESTVDGTTYDALHKAHRLIADVVCFKGPHINHLTPRTLDIDAAQAAMPERGMDAKDVVEGPPRRDCPILLRQTSFKALKETVRFAGDATGAGSHTARFGEIEQRGVALTRKGRALYDQLLAQVRDMGSAGSAALDYGSRLAQVFEAFPDTHEQLRRQDLAFYRFTLSDEGAALAAGEAAAAAASDLDALIARGLAQAEPIVYEDFLPVSAAGIFQSNLGGEEQKQYAAHAAQQAFEADLGARVHDEIALYEQAQQRSIDQLRSALRGQATKVAA
;
A
#
# COMPACT_ATOMS: atom_id res chain seq x y z
N GLU A 1 11.24 -14.70 -5.81
CA GLU A 1 10.47 -15.83 -6.36
C GLU A 1 9.36 -16.26 -5.41
N ILE A 2 9.63 -16.58 -4.12
CA ILE A 2 8.64 -16.97 -3.10
C ILE A 2 7.49 -15.95 -3.00
N ARG A 3 7.79 -14.65 -2.99
CA ARG A 3 6.78 -13.58 -2.98
C ARG A 3 5.81 -13.66 -4.17
N ALA A 4 6.30 -13.94 -5.35
CA ALA A 4 5.45 -14.08 -6.54
C ALA A 4 4.54 -15.31 -6.45
N ARG A 5 5.07 -16.46 -6.01
CA ARG A 5 4.28 -17.67 -5.75
C ARG A 5 3.21 -17.42 -4.69
N PHE A 6 3.56 -16.75 -3.61
CA PHE A 6 2.62 -16.42 -2.53
C PHE A 6 1.52 -15.45 -3.00
N SER A 7 1.87 -14.40 -3.76
CA SER A 7 0.90 -13.45 -4.32
C SER A 7 -0.08 -14.14 -5.29
N SER A 8 0.39 -15.09 -6.11
CA SER A 8 -0.47 -15.88 -7.01
C SER A 8 -1.41 -16.78 -6.22
N ALA A 9 -0.89 -17.54 -5.26
CA ALA A 9 -1.69 -18.43 -4.41
C ALA A 9 -2.73 -17.65 -3.59
N MET A 10 -2.35 -16.46 -3.08
CA MET A 10 -3.27 -15.56 -2.39
C MET A 10 -4.40 -15.11 -3.32
N SER A 11 -4.09 -14.77 -4.57
CA SER A 11 -5.09 -14.33 -5.55
C SER A 11 -6.07 -15.45 -5.92
N GLU A 12 -5.58 -16.69 -6.03
CA GLU A 12 -6.40 -17.89 -6.27
C GLU A 12 -7.33 -18.16 -5.07
N MET A 13 -6.78 -18.19 -3.86
CA MET A 13 -7.55 -18.36 -2.62
C MET A 13 -8.64 -17.29 -2.50
N TYR A 14 -8.31 -16.02 -2.73
CA TYR A 14 -9.27 -14.93 -2.61
C TYR A 14 -10.37 -14.99 -3.68
N ARG A 15 -10.05 -15.47 -4.88
CA ARG A 15 -11.03 -15.72 -5.95
C ARG A 15 -12.04 -16.80 -5.56
N ASP A 16 -11.57 -17.86 -4.90
CA ASP A 16 -12.43 -18.96 -4.42
C ASP A 16 -13.33 -18.51 -3.27
N GLU A 17 -12.80 -17.69 -2.36
CA GLU A 17 -13.51 -17.24 -1.17
C GLU A 17 -14.42 -16.04 -1.41
N VAL A 18 -14.11 -15.17 -2.38
CA VAL A 18 -14.84 -13.92 -2.72
C VAL A 18 -15.28 -13.95 -4.17
N PRO A 19 -16.53 -14.37 -4.47
CA PRO A 19 -16.99 -14.63 -5.85
C PRO A 19 -16.83 -13.44 -6.81
N GLN A 20 -17.01 -12.21 -6.34
CA GLN A 20 -16.89 -11.01 -7.19
C GLN A 20 -15.44 -10.60 -7.49
N TYR A 21 -14.47 -11.19 -6.80
CA TYR A 21 -13.06 -10.86 -7.03
C TYR A 21 -12.58 -11.22 -8.45
N GLY A 22 -13.00 -12.36 -8.98
CA GLY A 22 -12.71 -12.76 -10.36
C GLY A 22 -13.22 -11.73 -11.36
N THR A 23 -14.48 -11.31 -11.22
CA THR A 23 -15.09 -10.26 -12.04
C THR A 23 -14.37 -8.92 -11.94
N LEU A 24 -13.89 -8.58 -10.73
CA LEU A 24 -13.11 -7.36 -10.51
C LEU A 24 -11.79 -7.40 -11.28
N ILE A 25 -11.08 -8.52 -11.26
CA ILE A 25 -9.80 -8.69 -11.98
C ILE A 25 -10.01 -8.55 -13.49
N GLU A 26 -11.08 -9.15 -14.04
CA GLU A 26 -11.42 -9.03 -15.46
C GLU A 26 -11.75 -7.58 -15.84
N LEU A 27 -12.54 -6.90 -15.03
CA LEU A 27 -12.88 -5.48 -15.23
C LEU A 27 -11.62 -4.61 -15.26
N VAL A 28 -10.71 -4.80 -14.30
CA VAL A 28 -9.45 -4.04 -14.23
C VAL A 28 -8.58 -4.32 -15.45
N ALA A 29 -8.48 -5.57 -15.90
CA ALA A 29 -7.72 -5.93 -17.08
C ALA A 29 -8.28 -5.25 -18.35
N ASP A 30 -9.61 -5.24 -18.52
CA ASP A 30 -10.28 -4.58 -19.64
C ASP A 30 -10.03 -3.05 -19.63
N ILE A 31 -10.15 -2.40 -18.48
CA ILE A 31 -9.89 -0.96 -18.34
C ILE A 31 -8.43 -0.65 -18.65
N ASN A 32 -7.49 -1.41 -18.08
CA ASN A 32 -6.07 -1.20 -18.34
C ASN A 32 -5.72 -1.35 -19.82
N GLN A 33 -6.27 -2.35 -20.49
CA GLN A 33 -6.05 -2.55 -21.91
C GLN A 33 -6.59 -1.37 -22.74
N ARG A 34 -7.80 -0.90 -22.46
CA ARG A 34 -8.41 0.26 -23.17
C ARG A 34 -7.60 1.53 -22.94
N THR A 35 -7.15 1.78 -21.70
CA THR A 35 -6.33 2.96 -21.36
C THR A 35 -5.02 2.93 -22.13
N LEU A 36 -4.32 1.80 -22.17
CA LEU A 36 -3.05 1.67 -22.91
C LEU A 36 -3.22 1.81 -24.42
N GLN A 37 -4.37 1.39 -24.97
CA GLN A 37 -4.70 1.58 -26.39
C GLN A 37 -5.01 3.05 -26.72
N ALA A 38 -5.66 3.76 -25.80
CA ALA A 38 -6.01 5.17 -25.96
C ALA A 38 -4.82 6.11 -25.73
N GLU A 39 -3.83 5.70 -24.94
CA GLU A 39 -2.69 6.52 -24.51
C GLU A 39 -1.34 5.87 -24.90
N PRO A 40 -0.90 5.96 -26.17
CA PRO A 40 0.35 5.34 -26.64
C PRO A 40 1.61 5.86 -25.91
N GLU A 41 1.61 7.11 -25.47
CA GLU A 41 2.73 7.70 -24.71
C GLU A 41 2.84 7.09 -23.30
N LEU A 42 1.70 6.81 -22.65
CA LEU A 42 1.66 6.08 -21.38
C LEU A 42 2.21 4.67 -21.56
N LEU A 43 1.78 3.97 -22.62
CA LEU A 43 2.28 2.63 -22.94
C LEU A 43 3.80 2.63 -23.12
N ALA A 44 4.32 3.54 -23.93
CA ALA A 44 5.77 3.67 -24.19
C ALA A 44 6.55 3.97 -22.89
N ARG A 45 6.02 4.85 -22.06
CA ARG A 45 6.62 5.17 -20.75
C ARG A 45 6.66 3.94 -19.83
N MET A 46 5.54 3.22 -19.70
CA MET A 46 5.46 2.03 -18.85
C MET A 46 6.36 0.88 -19.35
N GLN A 47 6.57 0.79 -20.67
CA GLN A 47 7.55 -0.15 -21.25
C GLN A 47 8.98 0.22 -20.86
N ARG A 48 9.37 1.49 -21.00
CA ARG A 48 10.72 1.96 -20.64
C ARG A 48 11.01 1.83 -19.15
N SER A 49 10.04 2.12 -18.28
CA SER A 49 10.18 2.02 -16.83
C SER A 49 10.09 0.58 -16.30
N GLY A 50 9.66 -0.39 -17.12
CA GLY A 50 9.39 -1.77 -16.71
C GLY A 50 8.07 -1.98 -15.97
N GLU A 51 7.27 -0.91 -15.78
CA GLU A 51 5.98 -0.99 -15.06
C GLU A 51 4.96 -1.87 -15.77
N LEU A 52 5.00 -1.93 -17.10
CA LEU A 52 4.03 -2.70 -17.86
C LEU A 52 4.04 -4.18 -17.47
N ALA A 53 5.23 -4.74 -17.26
CA ALA A 53 5.40 -6.15 -16.91
C ALA A 53 4.81 -6.50 -15.53
N ARG A 54 4.82 -5.55 -14.58
CA ARG A 54 4.29 -5.77 -13.23
C ARG A 54 2.80 -5.49 -13.09
N LEU A 55 2.20 -4.70 -13.97
CA LEU A 55 0.82 -4.21 -13.85
C LEU A 55 -0.21 -5.34 -13.62
N GLY A 56 -0.12 -6.42 -14.36
CA GLY A 56 -1.05 -7.54 -14.26
C GLY A 56 -0.92 -8.37 -12.97
N VAL A 57 0.25 -8.36 -12.34
CA VAL A 57 0.53 -9.14 -11.12
C VAL A 57 0.56 -8.28 -9.86
N GLU A 58 0.45 -6.96 -10.00
CA GLU A 58 0.49 -6.04 -8.88
C GLU A 58 -0.75 -6.19 -7.99
N ARG A 59 -0.53 -6.52 -6.73
CA ARG A 59 -1.58 -6.70 -5.71
C ARG A 59 -1.13 -6.10 -4.41
N HIS A 60 -2.09 -5.56 -3.64
CA HIS A 60 -1.89 -5.37 -2.21
C HIS A 60 -3.06 -5.94 -1.42
N GLY A 61 -2.77 -6.35 -0.20
CA GLY A 61 -3.77 -6.82 0.74
C GLY A 61 -3.68 -6.10 2.07
N ALA A 62 -4.62 -6.37 2.96
CA ALA A 62 -4.60 -5.91 4.34
C ALA A 62 -4.92 -7.03 5.31
N ILE A 63 -4.17 -7.10 6.40
CA ILE A 63 -4.36 -8.07 7.48
C ILE A 63 -4.27 -7.36 8.83
N ARG A 64 -5.03 -7.86 9.81
CA ARG A 64 -5.06 -7.31 11.17
C ARG A 64 -4.72 -8.39 12.18
N VAL A 65 -3.77 -8.10 13.06
CA VAL A 65 -3.34 -9.00 14.13
C VAL A 65 -3.60 -8.40 15.50
N GLY A 66 -3.64 -9.25 16.51
CA GLY A 66 -4.04 -8.86 17.86
C GLY A 66 -2.91 -8.72 18.87
N THR A 67 -1.74 -9.31 18.61
CA THR A 67 -0.64 -9.34 19.57
C THR A 67 0.71 -8.98 18.94
N ALA A 68 1.63 -8.48 19.76
CA ALA A 68 3.00 -8.22 19.36
C ALA A 68 3.70 -9.48 18.82
N ALA A 69 3.45 -10.64 19.43
CA ALA A 69 4.01 -11.91 18.96
C ALA A 69 3.53 -12.28 17.56
N GLU A 70 2.25 -12.07 17.25
CA GLU A 70 1.70 -12.27 15.90
C GLU A 70 2.35 -11.31 14.90
N LEU A 71 2.49 -10.04 15.23
CA LEU A 71 3.12 -9.02 14.38
C LEU A 71 4.60 -9.35 14.09
N SER A 72 5.36 -9.65 15.14
CA SER A 72 6.77 -10.00 15.02
C SER A 72 6.99 -11.26 14.17
N MET A 73 6.12 -12.25 14.32
CA MET A 73 6.19 -13.47 13.51
C MET A 73 5.80 -13.21 12.04
N LEU A 74 4.80 -12.37 11.78
CA LEU A 74 4.49 -11.94 10.40
C LEU A 74 5.68 -11.23 9.75
N ARG A 75 6.41 -10.39 10.49
CA ARG A 75 7.64 -9.77 9.98
C ARG A 75 8.65 -10.82 9.51
N ARG A 76 8.86 -11.86 10.30
CA ARG A 76 9.77 -12.97 9.94
C ARG A 76 9.26 -13.75 8.73
N LEU A 77 7.96 -14.03 8.67
CA LEU A 77 7.31 -14.67 7.52
C LEU A 77 7.48 -13.84 6.24
N PHE A 78 7.23 -12.54 6.30
CA PHE A 78 7.40 -11.65 5.14
C PHE A 78 8.86 -11.44 4.74
N ALA A 79 9.81 -11.53 5.68
CA ALA A 79 11.23 -11.44 5.38
C ALA A 79 11.71 -12.55 4.43
N ILE A 80 11.15 -13.77 4.53
CA ILE A 80 11.43 -14.87 3.58
C ILE A 80 11.01 -14.51 2.15
N MET A 81 9.98 -13.68 2.02
CA MET A 81 9.49 -13.19 0.73
C MET A 81 10.26 -11.94 0.24
N GLY A 82 11.27 -11.48 0.98
CA GLY A 82 12.03 -10.26 0.69
C GLY A 82 11.15 -9.00 0.86
N MET A 83 10.25 -9.01 1.83
CA MET A 83 9.38 -7.87 2.17
C MET A 83 9.80 -7.30 3.51
N GLU A 84 9.91 -5.97 3.58
CA GLU A 84 10.33 -5.21 4.74
C GLU A 84 9.25 -4.23 5.17
N PRO A 85 9.17 -3.86 6.47
CA PRO A 85 8.19 -2.90 6.96
C PRO A 85 8.55 -1.48 6.51
N VAL A 86 7.64 -0.82 5.82
CA VAL A 86 7.81 0.53 5.30
C VAL A 86 6.66 1.42 5.77
N GLY A 87 6.99 2.54 6.37
CA GLY A 87 6.04 3.50 6.91
C GLY A 87 5.40 3.07 8.22
N TYR A 88 5.03 4.05 9.01
CA TYR A 88 4.24 3.88 10.22
C TYR A 88 2.95 4.68 10.10
N TYR A 89 1.83 4.04 10.41
CA TYR A 89 0.50 4.62 10.28
C TYR A 89 -0.27 4.45 11.59
N ASP A 90 -0.57 5.56 12.28
CA ASP A 90 -1.44 5.56 13.46
C ASP A 90 -2.87 5.86 13.04
N LEU A 91 -3.72 4.84 13.01
CA LEU A 91 -5.13 4.98 12.65
C LEU A 91 -6.00 5.37 13.85
N SER A 92 -5.44 5.40 15.07
CA SER A 92 -6.19 5.79 16.27
C SER A 92 -6.64 7.25 16.22
N VAL A 93 -5.88 8.11 15.54
CA VAL A 93 -6.27 9.51 15.26
C VAL A 93 -7.54 9.60 14.41
N ALA A 94 -7.86 8.54 13.70
CA ALA A 94 -9.06 8.36 12.89
C ALA A 94 -10.17 7.61 13.64
N GLY A 95 -10.01 7.32 14.92
CA GLY A 95 -10.94 6.53 15.72
C GLY A 95 -10.88 5.02 15.47
N VAL A 96 -9.87 4.54 14.74
CA VAL A 96 -9.67 3.12 14.45
C VAL A 96 -8.58 2.57 15.38
N PRO A 97 -8.86 1.61 16.28
CA PRO A 97 -7.97 1.22 17.37
C PRO A 97 -6.81 0.33 16.90
N VAL A 98 -6.06 0.75 15.91
CA VAL A 98 -4.89 0.05 15.38
C VAL A 98 -3.79 1.03 15.01
N HIS A 99 -2.55 0.53 14.97
CA HIS A 99 -1.45 1.15 14.25
C HIS A 99 -0.80 0.12 13.31
N SER A 100 -0.14 0.59 12.26
CA SER A 100 0.14 -0.25 11.11
C SER A 100 1.46 0.08 10.45
N THR A 101 1.95 -0.87 9.65
CA THR A 101 2.99 -0.69 8.64
C THR A 101 2.60 -1.40 7.35
N ALA A 102 3.28 -1.10 6.25
CA ALA A 102 3.15 -1.86 5.02
C ALA A 102 4.39 -2.75 4.83
N PHE A 103 4.21 -4.05 4.71
CA PHE A 103 5.28 -4.93 4.24
C PHE A 103 5.33 -4.91 2.73
N ARG A 104 6.48 -4.59 2.16
CA ARG A 104 6.73 -4.56 0.73
C ARG A 104 8.21 -4.77 0.37
N PRO A 105 8.54 -5.12 -0.88
CA PRO A 105 9.91 -5.04 -1.35
C PRO A 105 10.39 -3.58 -1.38
N VAL A 106 11.67 -3.35 -1.08
CA VAL A 106 12.27 -2.01 -1.03
C VAL A 106 13.23 -1.71 -2.17
N GLY A 107 13.82 -2.73 -2.81
CA GLY A 107 14.73 -2.57 -3.93
C GLY A 107 14.02 -2.49 -5.28
N ASP A 108 14.57 -1.70 -6.21
CA ASP A 108 14.00 -1.47 -7.55
C ASP A 108 13.75 -2.77 -8.33
N ALA A 109 14.73 -3.66 -8.38
CA ALA A 109 14.60 -4.96 -9.06
C ALA A 109 13.51 -5.84 -8.43
N ALA A 110 13.38 -5.83 -7.12
CA ALA A 110 12.38 -6.59 -6.40
C ALA A 110 10.96 -6.03 -6.63
N LEU A 111 10.81 -4.70 -6.67
CA LEU A 111 9.56 -4.02 -7.00
C LEU A 111 9.12 -4.29 -8.45
N LEU A 112 10.05 -4.27 -9.40
CA LEU A 112 9.75 -4.59 -10.80
C LEU A 112 9.38 -6.06 -11.00
N ALA A 113 10.02 -6.97 -10.27
CA ALA A 113 9.72 -8.40 -10.35
C ALA A 113 8.33 -8.76 -9.82
N ASN A 114 7.97 -8.25 -8.65
CA ASN A 114 6.64 -8.42 -8.05
C ASN A 114 6.45 -7.42 -6.90
N PRO A 115 5.59 -6.41 -7.05
CA PRO A 115 5.37 -5.37 -6.04
C PRO A 115 4.28 -5.75 -5.03
N PHE A 116 4.15 -7.00 -4.66
CA PHE A 116 3.17 -7.43 -3.67
C PHE A 116 3.39 -6.72 -2.33
N ARG A 117 2.29 -6.19 -1.76
CA ARG A 117 2.28 -5.42 -0.52
C ARG A 117 1.21 -5.94 0.42
N VAL A 118 1.47 -5.91 1.73
CA VAL A 118 0.46 -6.21 2.75
C VAL A 118 0.46 -5.13 3.80
N PHE A 119 -0.64 -4.38 3.87
CA PHE A 119 -0.90 -3.42 4.94
C PHE A 119 -1.26 -4.19 6.20
N THR A 120 -0.40 -4.12 7.21
CA THR A 120 -0.49 -4.95 8.41
C THR A 120 -0.74 -4.11 9.64
N SER A 121 -1.87 -4.33 10.29
CA SER A 121 -2.32 -3.58 11.46
C SER A 121 -2.21 -4.41 12.73
N LEU A 122 -1.75 -3.78 13.81
CA LEU A 122 -1.76 -4.32 15.16
C LEU A 122 -2.86 -3.64 15.97
N LEU A 123 -3.73 -4.42 16.60
CA LEU A 123 -4.77 -3.94 17.49
C LEU A 123 -4.15 -3.24 18.72
N ARG A 124 -4.68 -2.08 19.05
CA ARG A 124 -4.34 -1.32 20.24
C ARG A 124 -5.35 -1.60 21.35
N LEU A 125 -5.12 -2.66 22.13
CA LEU A 125 -5.97 -3.03 23.25
C LEU A 125 -6.05 -1.94 24.31
N ASP A 126 -5.01 -1.13 24.48
CA ASP A 126 -4.94 0.01 25.41
C ASP A 126 -6.01 1.08 25.11
N LEU A 127 -6.57 1.11 23.90
CA LEU A 127 -7.64 2.04 23.51
C LEU A 127 -9.06 1.53 23.84
N ILE A 128 -9.21 0.30 24.32
CA ILE A 128 -10.49 -0.22 24.84
C ILE A 128 -10.70 0.39 26.21
N ALA A 129 -11.72 1.27 26.35
CA ALA A 129 -11.99 1.99 27.59
C ALA A 129 -12.42 1.06 28.75
N ASP A 130 -13.23 0.04 28.46
CA ASP A 130 -13.68 -0.95 29.44
C ASP A 130 -12.55 -1.90 29.77
N GLU A 131 -12.02 -1.81 31.00
CA GLU A 131 -10.90 -2.62 31.48
C GLU A 131 -11.22 -4.11 31.52
N ALA A 132 -12.44 -4.50 31.87
CA ALA A 132 -12.86 -5.90 31.92
C ALA A 132 -12.92 -6.48 30.49
N LEU A 133 -13.48 -5.75 29.57
CA LEU A 133 -13.54 -6.13 28.15
C LEU A 133 -12.15 -6.21 27.53
N ARG A 134 -11.27 -5.25 27.86
CA ARG A 134 -9.86 -5.26 27.43
C ARG A 134 -9.11 -6.49 27.94
N ALA A 135 -9.28 -6.83 29.22
CA ALA A 135 -8.67 -8.03 29.83
C ALA A 135 -9.21 -9.31 29.19
N GLN A 136 -10.53 -9.37 28.90
CA GLN A 136 -11.15 -10.50 28.21
C GLN A 136 -10.60 -10.66 26.79
N ALA A 137 -10.49 -9.57 26.02
CA ALA A 137 -9.91 -9.57 24.68
C ALA A 137 -8.45 -10.06 24.70
N ALA A 138 -7.64 -9.57 25.63
CA ALA A 138 -6.27 -10.02 25.79
C ALA A 138 -6.17 -11.51 26.11
N ALA A 139 -7.05 -12.03 26.97
CA ALA A 139 -7.10 -13.47 27.34
C ALA A 139 -7.52 -14.36 26.16
N ILE A 140 -8.41 -13.89 25.30
CA ILE A 140 -8.83 -14.60 24.08
C ILE A 140 -7.64 -14.69 23.10
N LEU A 141 -6.99 -13.56 22.82
CA LEU A 141 -5.85 -13.49 21.92
C LEU A 141 -4.65 -14.31 22.39
N ALA A 142 -4.39 -14.36 23.69
CA ALA A 142 -3.28 -15.11 24.28
C ALA A 142 -3.39 -16.63 24.08
N ARG A 143 -4.59 -17.15 23.79
CA ARG A 143 -4.84 -18.59 23.60
C ARG A 143 -4.82 -19.04 22.15
N ARG A 144 -4.73 -18.09 21.18
CA ARG A 144 -4.75 -18.45 19.77
C ARG A 144 -3.34 -18.58 19.19
N ASN A 145 -3.22 -19.43 18.18
CA ASN A 145 -2.07 -19.49 17.30
C ASN A 145 -2.56 -19.30 15.86
N ILE A 146 -2.04 -18.30 15.17
CA ILE A 146 -2.45 -17.96 13.79
C ILE A 146 -1.54 -18.58 12.72
N PHE A 147 -0.49 -19.27 13.13
CA PHE A 147 0.48 -19.91 12.24
C PHE A 147 0.40 -21.43 12.40
N THR A 148 0.60 -22.15 11.30
CA THR A 148 0.77 -23.59 11.38
C THR A 148 2.14 -23.92 11.99
N GLU A 149 2.26 -25.06 12.67
CA GLU A 149 3.55 -25.51 13.21
C GLU A 149 4.61 -25.66 12.11
N ARG A 150 4.16 -26.10 10.92
CA ARG A 150 5.06 -26.27 9.79
C ARG A 150 5.55 -24.95 9.22
N ALA A 151 4.69 -23.91 9.13
CA ALA A 151 5.10 -22.55 8.77
C ALA A 151 6.19 -22.02 9.72
N LEU A 152 5.99 -22.20 11.03
CA LEU A 152 6.98 -21.78 12.05
C LEU A 152 8.31 -22.53 11.90
N ALA A 153 8.27 -23.83 11.62
CA ALA A 153 9.46 -24.62 11.39
C ALA A 153 10.22 -24.19 10.13
N LEU A 154 9.52 -23.90 9.03
CA LEU A 154 10.12 -23.43 7.78
C LEU A 154 10.70 -22.02 7.92
N ILE A 155 10.08 -21.15 8.72
CA ILE A 155 10.64 -19.83 9.05
C ILE A 155 11.99 -20.00 9.77
N ALA A 156 12.02 -20.81 10.83
CA ALA A 156 13.24 -21.06 11.59
C ALA A 156 14.34 -21.71 10.73
N GLN A 157 13.95 -22.64 9.84
CA GLN A 157 14.88 -23.29 8.91
C GLN A 157 15.46 -22.30 7.89
N SER A 158 14.62 -21.43 7.32
CA SER A 158 15.07 -20.39 6.39
C SER A 158 16.09 -19.44 7.04
N GLU A 159 15.83 -19.05 8.29
CA GLU A 159 16.72 -18.18 9.05
C GLU A 159 18.07 -18.88 9.35
N ALA A 160 18.05 -20.16 9.69
CA ALA A 160 19.26 -20.92 9.98
C ALA A 160 20.10 -21.20 8.74
N ASN A 161 19.48 -21.44 7.57
CA ASN A 161 20.14 -21.86 6.34
C ASN A 161 20.38 -20.70 5.35
N GLY A 162 19.85 -19.50 5.63
CA GLY A 162 19.89 -18.37 4.71
C GLY A 162 18.96 -18.50 3.50
N GLY A 163 17.92 -19.33 3.60
CA GLY A 163 16.92 -19.54 2.55
C GLY A 163 16.24 -20.90 2.64
N LEU A 164 15.36 -21.16 1.66
CA LEU A 164 14.63 -22.40 1.47
C LEU A 164 14.98 -23.01 0.11
N THR A 165 14.95 -24.34 0.01
CA THR A 165 14.94 -25.03 -1.28
C THR A 165 13.63 -24.79 -2.02
N ASP A 166 13.54 -25.11 -3.33
CA ASP A 166 12.32 -24.95 -4.10
C ASP A 166 11.13 -25.71 -3.51
N ALA A 167 11.33 -26.94 -3.09
CA ALA A 167 10.29 -27.76 -2.46
C ALA A 167 9.82 -27.19 -1.12
N GLU A 168 10.75 -26.72 -0.29
CA GLU A 168 10.43 -26.03 0.97
C GLU A 168 9.75 -24.69 0.75
N ALA A 169 10.11 -23.99 -0.32
CA ALA A 169 9.45 -22.72 -0.68
C ALA A 169 8.00 -22.94 -1.11
N ASP A 170 7.69 -23.98 -1.87
CA ASP A 170 6.31 -24.33 -2.24
C ASP A 170 5.50 -24.75 -1.01
N GLU A 171 6.08 -25.56 -0.14
CA GLU A 171 5.46 -25.93 1.13
C GLU A 171 5.22 -24.70 2.02
N PHE A 172 6.21 -23.80 2.14
CA PHE A 172 6.09 -22.56 2.88
C PHE A 172 4.95 -21.68 2.38
N VAL A 173 4.79 -21.54 1.06
CA VAL A 173 3.69 -20.76 0.47
C VAL A 173 2.34 -21.33 0.88
N GLY A 174 2.16 -22.66 0.79
CA GLY A 174 0.91 -23.31 1.21
C GLY A 174 0.60 -23.13 2.70
N GLU A 175 1.60 -23.34 3.55
CA GLU A 175 1.46 -23.19 5.00
C GLU A 175 1.25 -21.75 5.45
N ALA A 176 1.99 -20.79 4.86
CA ALA A 176 1.85 -19.37 5.16
C ALA A 176 0.46 -18.85 4.76
N LEU A 177 -0.12 -19.37 3.68
CA LEU A 177 -1.43 -18.96 3.17
C LEU A 177 -2.55 -19.21 4.20
N GLU A 178 -2.43 -20.24 5.05
CA GLU A 178 -3.42 -20.58 6.09
C GLU A 178 -3.66 -19.43 7.08
N THR A 179 -2.65 -18.61 7.36
CA THR A 179 -2.77 -17.41 8.20
C THR A 179 -3.71 -16.35 7.60
N PHE A 180 -3.89 -16.35 6.29
CA PHE A 180 -4.68 -15.36 5.55
C PHE A 180 -6.06 -15.83 5.12
N ARG A 181 -6.36 -17.11 5.35
CA ARG A 181 -7.62 -17.75 4.95
C ARG A 181 -8.76 -17.34 5.86
N TRP A 182 -9.96 -17.19 5.29
CA TRP A 182 -11.18 -16.94 6.05
C TRP A 182 -11.60 -18.15 6.90
N HIS A 183 -12.03 -17.87 8.13
CA HIS A 183 -12.60 -18.83 9.05
C HIS A 183 -13.98 -18.37 9.51
N SER A 184 -15.04 -19.15 9.19
CA SER A 184 -16.43 -18.83 9.53
C SER A 184 -16.80 -19.14 10.98
N GLU A 185 -15.90 -19.76 11.75
CA GLU A 185 -16.13 -20.11 13.15
C GLU A 185 -15.51 -19.07 14.07
N SER A 186 -16.38 -18.47 14.92
CA SER A 186 -15.95 -17.62 16.01
C SER A 186 -15.44 -18.46 17.17
N THR A 187 -14.38 -17.98 17.83
CA THR A 187 -13.84 -18.61 19.06
C THR A 187 -14.59 -18.17 20.32
N VAL A 188 -15.54 -17.24 20.20
CA VAL A 188 -16.33 -16.67 21.29
C VAL A 188 -17.82 -16.86 21.04
N ASP A 189 -18.62 -16.77 22.12
CA ASP A 189 -20.09 -16.73 22.04
C ASP A 189 -20.59 -15.39 21.47
N GLY A 190 -21.89 -15.36 21.09
CA GLY A 190 -22.52 -14.18 20.53
C GLY A 190 -22.52 -12.96 21.46
N THR A 191 -22.64 -13.17 22.77
CA THR A 191 -22.64 -12.09 23.77
C THR A 191 -21.27 -11.40 23.84
N THR A 192 -20.20 -12.16 23.86
CA THR A 192 -18.83 -11.64 23.83
C THR A 192 -18.54 -10.93 22.50
N TYR A 193 -18.97 -11.52 21.37
CA TYR A 193 -18.86 -10.90 20.07
C TYR A 193 -19.57 -9.52 20.03
N ASP A 194 -20.82 -9.46 20.49
CA ASP A 194 -21.61 -8.22 20.49
C ASP A 194 -20.98 -7.14 21.37
N ALA A 195 -20.43 -7.51 22.53
CA ALA A 195 -19.73 -6.56 23.41
C ALA A 195 -18.49 -5.96 22.74
N LEU A 196 -17.66 -6.78 22.10
CA LEU A 196 -16.47 -6.35 21.36
C LEU A 196 -16.84 -5.54 20.10
N HIS A 197 -17.87 -5.98 19.37
CA HIS A 197 -18.37 -5.27 18.19
C HIS A 197 -18.94 -3.89 18.54
N LYS A 198 -19.63 -3.78 19.69
CA LYS A 198 -20.16 -2.51 20.19
C LYS A 198 -19.04 -1.53 20.60
N ALA A 199 -17.93 -2.03 21.13
CA ALA A 199 -16.77 -1.21 21.42
C ALA A 199 -16.14 -0.66 20.12
N HIS A 200 -15.90 -1.53 19.16
CA HIS A 200 -15.54 -1.19 17.79
C HIS A 200 -15.61 -2.48 16.92
N ARG A 201 -16.23 -2.39 15.73
CA ARG A 201 -16.39 -3.56 14.84
C ARG A 201 -15.06 -4.26 14.49
N LEU A 202 -13.97 -3.49 14.37
CA LEU A 202 -12.64 -4.01 14.05
C LEU A 202 -12.07 -4.80 15.22
N ILE A 203 -12.39 -4.47 16.48
CA ILE A 203 -11.98 -5.25 17.65
C ILE A 203 -12.60 -6.65 17.58
N ALA A 204 -13.89 -6.75 17.26
CA ALA A 204 -14.53 -8.04 17.07
C ALA A 204 -13.92 -8.84 15.91
N ASP A 205 -13.59 -8.16 14.80
CA ASP A 205 -12.92 -8.78 13.65
C ASP A 205 -11.57 -9.42 14.04
N VAL A 206 -10.75 -8.71 14.83
CA VAL A 206 -9.44 -9.18 15.24
C VAL A 206 -9.52 -10.26 16.33
N VAL A 207 -10.40 -10.08 17.33
CA VAL A 207 -10.38 -10.88 18.57
C VAL A 207 -11.20 -12.16 18.47
N CYS A 208 -12.32 -12.13 17.73
CA CYS A 208 -13.34 -13.17 17.84
C CYS A 208 -13.11 -14.40 16.96
N PHE A 209 -12.07 -14.43 16.14
CA PHE A 209 -11.80 -15.50 15.18
C PHE A 209 -10.50 -16.24 15.49
N LYS A 210 -10.40 -17.47 15.00
CA LYS A 210 -9.24 -18.35 15.17
C LYS A 210 -7.94 -17.74 14.67
N GLY A 211 -8.03 -16.94 13.64
CA GLY A 211 -6.90 -16.22 13.05
C GLY A 211 -7.35 -14.99 12.30
N PRO A 212 -6.42 -14.17 11.85
CA PRO A 212 -6.71 -13.10 10.91
C PRO A 212 -7.10 -13.71 9.56
N HIS A 213 -7.64 -12.86 8.70
CA HIS A 213 -7.89 -13.16 7.29
C HIS A 213 -7.48 -11.96 6.46
N ILE A 214 -7.20 -12.18 5.20
CA ILE A 214 -6.97 -11.05 4.30
C ILE A 214 -8.29 -10.31 4.08
N ASN A 215 -8.33 -9.00 4.35
CA ASN A 215 -9.56 -8.22 4.30
C ASN A 215 -9.95 -7.84 2.88
N HIS A 216 -8.98 -7.57 2.05
CA HIS A 216 -9.11 -7.30 0.62
C HIS A 216 -7.83 -7.69 -0.10
N LEU A 217 -7.94 -7.87 -1.41
CA LEU A 217 -6.80 -8.06 -2.30
C LEU A 217 -7.05 -7.17 -3.53
N THR A 218 -6.23 -6.15 -3.68
CA THR A 218 -6.47 -5.00 -4.54
C THR A 218 -5.59 -5.04 -5.78
N PRO A 219 -6.16 -5.12 -7.00
CA PRO A 219 -5.43 -4.94 -8.24
C PRO A 219 -5.23 -3.45 -8.54
N ARG A 220 -4.21 -3.14 -9.36
CA ARG A 220 -3.94 -1.80 -9.86
C ARG A 220 -4.65 -1.57 -11.21
N THR A 221 -5.38 -0.46 -11.29
CA THR A 221 -5.94 0.08 -12.53
C THR A 221 -5.18 1.32 -13.00
N LEU A 222 -5.22 1.59 -14.30
CA LEU A 222 -4.67 2.82 -14.89
C LEU A 222 -5.68 3.96 -14.95
N ASP A 223 -6.98 3.66 -14.89
CA ASP A 223 -8.07 4.64 -14.81
C ASP A 223 -9.12 4.17 -13.80
N ILE A 224 -9.01 4.66 -12.56
CA ILE A 224 -9.90 4.27 -11.47
C ILE A 224 -11.30 4.84 -11.63
N ASP A 225 -11.45 6.00 -12.28
CA ASP A 225 -12.75 6.62 -12.51
C ASP A 225 -13.55 5.80 -13.53
N ALA A 226 -12.91 5.35 -14.60
CA ALA A 226 -13.52 4.46 -15.58
C ALA A 226 -13.87 3.09 -14.97
N ALA A 227 -12.98 2.55 -14.12
CA ALA A 227 -13.21 1.28 -13.44
C ALA A 227 -14.40 1.38 -12.47
N GLN A 228 -14.48 2.45 -11.67
CA GLN A 228 -15.60 2.68 -10.75
C GLN A 228 -16.93 2.80 -11.51
N ALA A 229 -16.94 3.56 -12.61
CA ALA A 229 -18.14 3.73 -13.42
C ALA A 229 -18.63 2.40 -14.06
N ALA A 230 -17.71 1.48 -14.37
CA ALA A 230 -18.04 0.18 -14.95
C ALA A 230 -18.44 -0.91 -13.93
N MET A 231 -18.20 -0.71 -12.64
CA MET A 231 -18.54 -1.69 -11.59
C MET A 231 -20.02 -2.05 -11.56
N PRO A 232 -21.00 -1.10 -11.61
CA PRO A 232 -22.42 -1.42 -11.58
C PRO A 232 -22.87 -2.28 -12.76
N GLU A 233 -22.29 -2.08 -13.94
CA GLU A 233 -22.57 -2.87 -15.16
C GLU A 233 -22.15 -4.34 -14.99
N ARG A 234 -21.21 -4.62 -14.11
CA ARG A 234 -20.75 -5.96 -13.73
C ARG A 234 -21.41 -6.49 -12.45
N GLY A 235 -22.47 -5.83 -11.95
CA GLY A 235 -23.21 -6.23 -10.75
C GLY A 235 -22.49 -5.97 -9.43
N MET A 236 -21.49 -5.09 -9.41
CA MET A 236 -20.81 -4.68 -8.20
C MET A 236 -21.37 -3.37 -7.64
N ASP A 237 -21.72 -3.35 -6.35
CA ASP A 237 -22.26 -2.18 -5.66
C ASP A 237 -21.11 -1.27 -5.23
N ALA A 238 -20.62 -0.44 -6.16
CA ALA A 238 -19.49 0.45 -5.94
C ALA A 238 -19.79 1.51 -4.87
N LYS A 239 -18.75 1.98 -4.16
CA LYS A 239 -18.84 3.19 -3.35
C LYS A 239 -19.03 4.41 -4.25
N ASP A 240 -19.68 5.45 -3.70
CA ASP A 240 -20.00 6.66 -4.46
C ASP A 240 -18.77 7.54 -4.77
N VAL A 241 -17.69 7.38 -4.01
CA VAL A 241 -16.52 8.26 -4.04
C VAL A 241 -15.23 7.47 -4.19
N VAL A 242 -14.35 7.93 -5.09
CA VAL A 242 -12.94 7.54 -5.14
C VAL A 242 -12.18 8.31 -4.06
N GLU A 243 -11.49 7.61 -3.19
CA GLU A 243 -10.69 8.19 -2.11
C GLU A 243 -9.28 8.57 -2.61
N GLY A 244 -8.70 9.63 -2.02
CA GLY A 244 -7.36 10.14 -2.36
C GLY A 244 -7.39 11.47 -3.11
N PRO A 245 -6.29 11.84 -3.80
CA PRO A 245 -6.24 13.07 -4.62
C PRO A 245 -7.29 13.06 -5.73
N PRO A 246 -7.71 14.22 -6.24
CA PRO A 246 -8.65 14.29 -7.37
C PRO A 246 -8.04 13.69 -8.64
N ARG A 247 -8.88 13.47 -9.65
CA ARG A 247 -8.42 13.10 -11.00
C ARG A 247 -7.45 14.16 -11.53
N ARG A 248 -6.36 13.72 -12.16
CA ARG A 248 -5.28 14.57 -12.67
C ARG A 248 -4.71 14.00 -13.97
N ASP A 249 -4.17 14.88 -14.81
CA ASP A 249 -3.42 14.47 -16.01
C ASP A 249 -2.10 13.80 -15.62
N CYS A 250 -1.49 14.27 -14.51
CA CYS A 250 -0.34 13.66 -13.88
C CYS A 250 -0.75 13.06 -12.53
N PRO A 251 -1.14 11.77 -12.46
CA PRO A 251 -1.56 11.15 -11.21
C PRO A 251 -0.47 11.18 -10.14
N ILE A 252 -0.86 11.48 -8.91
CA ILE A 252 0.01 11.53 -7.73
C ILE A 252 -0.48 10.56 -6.66
N LEU A 253 0.45 9.99 -5.89
CA LEU A 253 0.18 9.16 -4.73
C LEU A 253 -0.74 7.98 -5.05
N LEU A 254 -1.85 7.83 -4.34
CA LEU A 254 -2.73 6.68 -4.36
C LEU A 254 -4.19 7.13 -4.36
N ARG A 255 -4.98 6.58 -5.29
CA ARG A 255 -6.44 6.68 -5.29
C ARG A 255 -7.03 5.29 -5.15
N GLN A 256 -8.09 5.16 -4.37
CA GLN A 256 -8.72 3.88 -4.07
C GLN A 256 -10.24 3.99 -4.12
N THR A 257 -10.90 2.92 -4.57
CA THR A 257 -12.34 2.75 -4.43
C THR A 257 -12.67 1.28 -4.21
N SER A 258 -13.83 1.00 -3.65
CA SER A 258 -14.25 -0.36 -3.33
C SER A 258 -15.72 -0.56 -3.62
N PHE A 259 -16.13 -1.81 -3.74
CA PHE A 259 -17.54 -2.18 -3.65
C PHE A 259 -17.88 -2.58 -2.20
N LYS A 260 -19.20 -2.55 -1.87
CA LYS A 260 -19.67 -2.79 -0.50
C LYS A 260 -19.22 -4.14 0.02
N ALA A 261 -18.86 -4.14 1.30
CA ALA A 261 -18.35 -5.30 2.01
C ALA A 261 -19.34 -6.49 2.01
N LEU A 262 -18.79 -7.68 1.91
CA LEU A 262 -19.56 -8.93 1.98
C LEU A 262 -20.09 -9.17 3.40
N LYS A 263 -21.34 -9.62 3.47
CA LYS A 263 -21.94 -10.11 4.69
C LYS A 263 -21.79 -11.62 4.76
N GLU A 264 -20.91 -12.10 5.64
CA GLU A 264 -20.53 -13.50 5.73
C GLU A 264 -21.22 -14.16 6.92
N THR A 265 -21.66 -15.41 6.76
CA THR A 265 -22.25 -16.19 7.82
C THR A 265 -21.17 -16.68 8.78
N VAL A 266 -21.39 -16.50 10.08
CA VAL A 266 -20.48 -16.88 11.16
C VAL A 266 -21.22 -17.74 12.17
N ARG A 267 -20.55 -18.79 12.67
CA ARG A 267 -21.03 -19.64 13.79
C ARG A 267 -20.33 -19.23 15.08
N PHE A 268 -21.10 -18.86 16.09
CA PHE A 268 -20.56 -18.54 17.41
C PHE A 268 -20.29 -19.79 18.24
N ALA A 269 -19.28 -19.74 19.12
CA ALA A 269 -18.96 -20.83 20.04
C ALA A 269 -20.11 -21.09 21.01
N GLY A 270 -20.45 -22.36 21.21
CA GLY A 270 -21.50 -22.77 22.13
C GLY A 270 -22.94 -22.63 21.61
N ASP A 271 -23.14 -22.09 20.41
CA ASP A 271 -24.48 -21.94 19.83
C ASP A 271 -24.69 -23.00 18.71
N ALA A 272 -25.44 -24.02 19.03
CA ALA A 272 -25.71 -25.17 18.14
C ALA A 272 -26.61 -24.79 16.93
N THR A 273 -27.30 -23.64 16.98
CA THR A 273 -28.35 -23.25 16.03
C THR A 273 -28.23 -21.79 15.52
N GLY A 274 -27.37 -20.96 16.11
CA GLY A 274 -27.26 -19.54 15.84
C GLY A 274 -26.25 -19.24 14.77
N ALA A 275 -26.71 -18.99 13.54
CA ALA A 275 -25.87 -18.34 12.53
C ALA A 275 -25.91 -16.81 12.75
N GLY A 276 -24.75 -16.20 13.04
CA GLY A 276 -24.56 -14.76 13.02
C GLY A 276 -24.06 -14.28 11.66
N SER A 277 -23.79 -12.99 11.55
CA SER A 277 -23.15 -12.43 10.37
C SER A 277 -22.01 -11.50 10.77
N HIS A 278 -20.96 -11.49 9.95
CA HIS A 278 -19.82 -10.62 10.08
C HIS A 278 -19.48 -9.96 8.72
N THR A 279 -19.01 -8.72 8.77
CA THR A 279 -18.70 -7.97 7.57
C THR A 279 -17.28 -7.42 7.68
N ALA A 280 -16.33 -8.09 7.04
CA ALA A 280 -14.92 -7.72 7.12
C ALA A 280 -14.22 -7.67 5.76
N ARG A 281 -14.67 -8.46 4.76
CA ARG A 281 -14.03 -8.56 3.45
C ARG A 281 -14.80 -7.76 2.41
N PHE A 282 -14.03 -7.11 1.52
CA PHE A 282 -14.57 -6.30 0.42
C PHE A 282 -13.65 -6.36 -0.80
N GLY A 283 -14.13 -5.93 -1.95
CA GLY A 283 -13.31 -5.74 -3.13
C GLY A 283 -12.85 -4.28 -3.22
N GLU A 284 -11.60 -4.09 -3.58
CA GLU A 284 -10.99 -2.77 -3.74
C GLU A 284 -10.16 -2.73 -5.02
N ILE A 285 -10.08 -1.56 -5.64
CA ILE A 285 -9.17 -1.25 -6.74
C ILE A 285 -8.37 0.00 -6.38
N GLU A 286 -7.18 0.11 -6.96
CA GLU A 286 -6.31 1.26 -6.77
C GLU A 286 -5.73 1.79 -8.08
N GLN A 287 -5.45 3.10 -8.09
CA GLN A 287 -4.63 3.75 -9.10
C GLN A 287 -3.43 4.40 -8.41
N ARG A 288 -2.22 4.16 -8.91
CA ARG A 288 -0.98 4.69 -8.36
C ARG A 288 -0.37 5.72 -9.30
N GLY A 289 -0.02 6.86 -8.73
CA GLY A 289 0.68 7.94 -9.40
C GLY A 289 2.13 8.07 -8.93
N VAL A 290 2.73 9.22 -9.20
CA VAL A 290 4.11 9.53 -8.83
C VAL A 290 4.25 9.75 -7.33
N ALA A 291 5.36 9.30 -6.76
CA ALA A 291 5.73 9.55 -5.38
C ALA A 291 6.14 11.03 -5.17
N LEU A 292 5.63 11.64 -4.11
CA LEU A 292 5.92 13.04 -3.79
C LEU A 292 7.14 13.16 -2.87
N THR A 293 7.91 14.22 -3.09
CA THR A 293 8.95 14.65 -2.15
C THR A 293 8.33 15.15 -0.84
N ARG A 294 9.14 15.38 0.18
CA ARG A 294 8.66 16.01 1.43
C ARG A 294 8.00 17.37 1.15
N LYS A 295 8.54 18.15 0.21
CA LYS A 295 7.96 19.42 -0.23
C LYS A 295 6.60 19.21 -0.92
N GLY A 296 6.54 18.27 -1.86
CA GLY A 296 5.30 17.92 -2.55
C GLY A 296 4.23 17.39 -1.59
N ARG A 297 4.63 16.57 -0.60
CA ARG A 297 3.72 16.06 0.43
C ARG A 297 3.20 17.17 1.34
N ALA A 298 4.06 18.10 1.74
CA ALA A 298 3.64 19.26 2.54
C ALA A 298 2.61 20.12 1.79
N LEU A 299 2.82 20.38 0.50
CA LEU A 299 1.84 21.08 -0.34
C LEU A 299 0.53 20.31 -0.45
N TYR A 300 0.59 19.00 -0.67
CA TYR A 300 -0.59 18.13 -0.71
C TYR A 300 -1.40 18.22 0.59
N ASP A 301 -0.75 18.09 1.74
CA ASP A 301 -1.40 18.15 3.05
C ASP A 301 -1.99 19.54 3.34
N GLN A 302 -1.31 20.62 2.91
CA GLN A 302 -1.83 21.99 3.01
C GLN A 302 -3.12 22.18 2.19
N LEU A 303 -3.15 21.69 0.95
CA LEU A 303 -4.34 21.80 0.10
C LEU A 303 -5.49 20.95 0.64
N LEU A 304 -5.23 19.76 1.16
CA LEU A 304 -6.26 18.99 1.86
C LEU A 304 -6.83 19.71 3.07
N ALA A 305 -6.02 20.43 3.83
CA ALA A 305 -6.48 21.25 4.94
C ALA A 305 -7.44 22.35 4.46
N GLN A 306 -7.13 23.02 3.34
CA GLN A 306 -8.01 24.04 2.75
C GLN A 306 -9.37 23.47 2.30
N VAL A 307 -9.39 22.27 1.71
CA VAL A 307 -10.65 21.59 1.32
C VAL A 307 -11.58 21.41 2.53
N ARG A 308 -11.01 21.09 3.69
CA ARG A 308 -11.76 20.91 4.95
C ARG A 308 -12.31 22.21 5.50
N ASP A 309 -11.46 23.23 5.56
CA ASP A 309 -11.83 24.54 6.09
C ASP A 309 -12.99 25.14 5.29
N MET A 310 -12.98 24.98 3.97
CA MET A 310 -14.10 25.33 3.10
C MET A 310 -15.40 24.57 3.44
N GLY A 311 -15.29 23.29 3.83
CA GLY A 311 -16.45 22.49 4.26
C GLY A 311 -17.03 22.95 5.60
N SER A 312 -16.18 23.36 6.52
CA SER A 312 -16.56 23.83 7.87
C SER A 312 -17.18 25.22 7.86
N ALA A 313 -16.81 26.06 6.89
CA ALA A 313 -17.32 27.44 6.77
C ALA A 313 -18.74 27.57 6.19
N GLY A 314 -19.47 26.45 6.04
CA GLY A 314 -20.88 26.48 5.60
C GLY A 314 -21.07 26.79 4.12
N SER A 315 -20.07 26.63 3.29
CA SER A 315 -20.16 26.70 1.83
C SER A 315 -20.93 25.48 1.30
N ALA A 316 -22.22 25.45 1.53
CA ALA A 316 -23.12 24.34 1.19
C ALA A 316 -23.35 24.15 -0.33
N ALA A 317 -22.67 24.95 -1.17
CA ALA A 317 -22.93 24.97 -2.62
C ALA A 317 -22.14 23.90 -3.42
N LEU A 318 -21.03 23.37 -2.87
CA LEU A 318 -20.20 22.39 -3.56
C LEU A 318 -20.06 21.12 -2.73
N ASP A 319 -20.18 19.97 -3.39
CA ASP A 319 -19.84 18.68 -2.78
C ASP A 319 -18.32 18.56 -2.50
N TYR A 320 -17.92 17.54 -1.74
CA TYR A 320 -16.53 17.34 -1.36
C TYR A 320 -15.61 17.17 -2.59
N GLY A 321 -16.05 16.40 -3.59
CA GLY A 321 -15.26 16.14 -4.80
C GLY A 321 -14.99 17.41 -5.60
N SER A 322 -16.01 18.27 -5.74
CA SER A 322 -15.88 19.56 -6.44
C SER A 322 -14.95 20.52 -5.70
N ARG A 323 -15.03 20.59 -4.36
CA ARG A 323 -14.09 21.39 -3.55
C ARG A 323 -12.67 20.87 -3.68
N LEU A 324 -12.50 19.56 -3.61
CA LEU A 324 -11.18 18.91 -3.76
C LEU A 324 -10.56 19.25 -5.13
N ALA A 325 -11.31 19.11 -6.21
CA ALA A 325 -10.86 19.44 -7.55
C ALA A 325 -10.46 20.91 -7.66
N GLN A 326 -11.28 21.81 -7.17
CA GLN A 326 -11.04 23.26 -7.21
C GLN A 326 -9.77 23.65 -6.45
N VAL A 327 -9.59 23.17 -5.22
CA VAL A 327 -8.41 23.51 -4.41
C VAL A 327 -7.14 22.93 -5.03
N PHE A 328 -7.21 21.73 -5.59
CA PHE A 328 -6.06 21.07 -6.20
C PHE A 328 -5.66 21.62 -7.58
N GLU A 329 -6.38 22.58 -8.15
CA GLU A 329 -5.88 23.37 -9.30
C GLU A 329 -4.56 24.09 -8.98
N ALA A 330 -4.31 24.37 -7.69
CA ALA A 330 -3.05 24.96 -7.23
C ALA A 330 -1.89 23.96 -7.20
N PHE A 331 -2.13 22.65 -7.31
CA PHE A 331 -1.08 21.64 -7.38
C PHE A 331 -0.67 21.45 -8.85
N PRO A 332 0.61 21.59 -9.22
CA PRO A 332 1.05 21.44 -10.62
C PRO A 332 0.67 20.08 -11.20
N ASP A 333 0.17 20.06 -12.44
CA ASP A 333 -0.40 18.88 -13.10
C ASP A 333 0.37 18.44 -14.37
N THR A 334 1.66 18.70 -14.42
CA THR A 334 2.55 18.15 -15.45
C THR A 334 3.81 17.58 -14.82
N HIS A 335 4.36 16.50 -15.41
CA HIS A 335 5.60 15.91 -14.94
C HIS A 335 6.77 16.91 -14.94
N GLU A 336 6.83 17.81 -15.93
CA GLU A 336 7.86 18.85 -16.01
C GLU A 336 7.77 19.82 -14.82
N GLN A 337 6.58 20.31 -14.50
CA GLN A 337 6.36 21.23 -13.38
C GLN A 337 6.65 20.56 -12.03
N LEU A 338 6.16 19.32 -11.84
CA LEU A 338 6.42 18.56 -10.62
C LEU A 338 7.91 18.33 -10.38
N ARG A 339 8.65 17.98 -11.43
CA ARG A 339 10.10 17.76 -11.39
C ARG A 339 10.86 19.06 -11.10
N ARG A 340 10.61 20.14 -11.88
CA ARG A 340 11.30 21.42 -11.74
C ARG A 340 11.05 22.12 -10.42
N GLN A 341 9.88 21.92 -9.83
CA GLN A 341 9.52 22.46 -8.52
C GLN A 341 9.91 21.55 -7.35
N ASP A 342 10.58 20.41 -7.62
CA ASP A 342 10.96 19.42 -6.62
C ASP A 342 9.77 18.92 -5.78
N LEU A 343 8.64 18.64 -6.44
CA LEU A 343 7.42 18.16 -5.78
C LEU A 343 7.26 16.64 -5.87
N ALA A 344 7.91 15.98 -6.82
CA ALA A 344 7.82 14.55 -7.06
C ALA A 344 9.17 13.93 -7.40
N PHE A 345 9.30 12.63 -7.20
CA PHE A 345 10.51 11.87 -7.47
C PHE A 345 10.53 11.27 -8.88
N TYR A 346 11.69 11.32 -9.50
CA TYR A 346 11.92 10.83 -10.85
C TYR A 346 13.15 9.94 -10.92
N ARG A 347 13.09 8.94 -11.79
CA ARG A 347 14.25 8.14 -12.19
C ARG A 347 14.81 8.70 -13.48
N PHE A 348 16.12 8.96 -13.50
CA PHE A 348 16.82 9.54 -14.63
C PHE A 348 17.63 8.46 -15.35
N THR A 349 17.45 8.36 -16.67
CA THR A 349 18.18 7.42 -17.54
C THR A 349 18.72 8.14 -18.77
N LEU A 350 19.78 7.61 -19.36
CA LEU A 350 20.22 8.11 -20.67
C LEU A 350 19.21 7.72 -21.74
N SER A 351 18.96 8.64 -22.68
CA SER A 351 18.31 8.32 -23.94
C SER A 351 19.30 7.62 -24.90
N ASP A 352 18.78 7.14 -26.04
CA ASP A 352 19.64 6.56 -27.10
C ASP A 352 20.62 7.61 -27.61
N GLU A 353 20.20 8.88 -27.78
CA GLU A 353 21.05 10.00 -28.16
C GLU A 353 22.13 10.28 -27.11
N GLY A 354 21.75 10.25 -25.82
CA GLY A 354 22.71 10.40 -24.72
C GLY A 354 23.73 9.26 -24.67
N ALA A 355 23.30 8.04 -24.96
CA ALA A 355 24.17 6.88 -25.02
C ALA A 355 25.11 6.86 -26.23
N ALA A 356 24.78 7.61 -27.29
CA ALA A 356 25.55 7.71 -28.53
C ALA A 356 26.55 8.87 -28.55
N LEU A 357 26.66 9.69 -27.47
CA LEU A 357 27.54 10.83 -27.41
C LEU A 357 29.02 10.46 -27.61
N ALA A 358 29.74 11.31 -28.35
CA ALA A 358 31.21 11.24 -28.43
C ALA A 358 31.86 11.61 -27.08
N ALA A 359 33.07 11.11 -26.82
CA ALA A 359 33.73 11.24 -25.50
C ALA A 359 33.81 12.68 -24.97
N GLY A 360 34.18 13.66 -25.84
CA GLY A 360 34.26 15.06 -25.44
C GLY A 360 32.92 15.68 -25.08
N GLU A 361 31.87 15.32 -25.81
CA GLU A 361 30.49 15.75 -25.53
C GLU A 361 29.91 15.05 -24.29
N ALA A 362 30.21 13.77 -24.08
CA ALA A 362 29.82 13.04 -22.91
C ALA A 362 30.43 13.60 -21.62
N ALA A 363 31.70 14.03 -21.66
CA ALA A 363 32.36 14.69 -20.55
C ALA A 363 31.68 16.03 -20.19
N ALA A 364 31.35 16.85 -21.20
CA ALA A 364 30.61 18.10 -21.00
C ALA A 364 29.18 17.84 -20.48
N ALA A 365 28.50 16.82 -21.01
CA ALA A 365 27.17 16.39 -20.54
C ALA A 365 27.20 15.93 -19.10
N ALA A 366 28.20 15.18 -18.66
CA ALA A 366 28.34 14.71 -17.28
C ALA A 366 28.41 15.85 -16.25
N ALA A 367 28.87 17.03 -16.65
CA ALA A 367 28.93 18.23 -15.82
C ALA A 367 27.66 19.10 -15.89
N SER A 368 26.74 18.83 -16.82
CA SER A 368 25.52 19.59 -17.00
C SER A 368 24.48 19.26 -15.91
N ASP A 369 23.56 20.20 -15.66
CA ASP A 369 22.40 19.89 -14.83
C ASP A 369 21.42 18.95 -15.54
N LEU A 370 20.55 18.33 -14.75
CA LEU A 370 19.60 17.32 -15.26
C LEU A 370 18.58 17.92 -16.23
N ASP A 371 18.12 19.14 -15.99
CA ASP A 371 17.16 19.82 -16.86
C ASP A 371 17.76 20.15 -18.22
N ALA A 372 19.03 20.54 -18.25
CA ALA A 372 19.77 20.78 -19.50
C ALA A 372 19.94 19.46 -20.29
N LEU A 373 20.21 18.36 -19.62
CA LEU A 373 20.31 17.04 -20.29
C LEU A 373 18.97 16.61 -20.90
N ILE A 374 17.87 16.79 -20.16
CA ILE A 374 16.52 16.47 -20.64
C ILE A 374 16.13 17.39 -21.81
N ALA A 375 16.35 18.70 -21.69
CA ALA A 375 16.04 19.66 -22.75
C ALA A 375 16.79 19.38 -24.05
N ARG A 376 18.01 18.82 -23.97
CA ARG A 376 18.82 18.38 -25.12
C ARG A 376 18.45 16.99 -25.63
N GLY A 377 17.47 16.32 -25.02
CA GLY A 377 17.09 14.95 -25.38
C GLY A 377 18.11 13.87 -24.97
N LEU A 378 19.11 14.20 -24.15
CA LEU A 378 20.19 13.28 -23.75
C LEU A 378 19.84 12.39 -22.55
N ALA A 379 18.86 12.81 -21.78
CA ALA A 379 18.34 12.04 -20.65
C ALA A 379 16.81 12.07 -20.63
N GLN A 380 16.24 11.06 -19.99
CA GLN A 380 14.80 10.93 -19.75
C GLN A 380 14.55 10.90 -18.25
N ALA A 381 13.41 11.45 -17.83
CA ALA A 381 12.93 11.40 -16.45
C ALA A 381 11.61 10.63 -16.40
N GLU A 382 11.63 9.48 -15.76
CA GLU A 382 10.43 8.67 -15.57
C GLU A 382 9.94 8.80 -14.13
N PRO A 383 8.63 8.98 -13.88
CA PRO A 383 8.11 9.12 -12.53
C PRO A 383 8.37 7.85 -11.71
N ILE A 384 8.78 8.03 -10.45
CA ILE A 384 8.86 6.91 -9.50
C ILE A 384 7.46 6.66 -8.96
N VAL A 385 6.95 5.45 -9.15
CA VAL A 385 5.62 5.03 -8.68
C VAL A 385 5.55 5.11 -7.16
N TYR A 386 4.46 5.66 -6.64
CA TYR A 386 4.16 5.62 -5.21
C TYR A 386 3.78 4.19 -4.79
N GLU A 387 4.56 3.60 -3.91
CA GLU A 387 4.45 2.20 -3.49
C GLU A 387 3.75 2.02 -2.14
N ASP A 388 3.45 3.11 -1.44
CA ASP A 388 2.99 3.11 -0.06
C ASP A 388 1.49 3.48 0.05
N PHE A 389 1.01 3.89 1.22
CA PHE A 389 -0.40 4.03 1.53
C PHE A 389 -0.74 5.40 2.13
N LEU A 390 -2.02 5.78 2.04
CA LEU A 390 -2.57 7.02 2.56
C LEU A 390 -3.77 6.77 3.49
N PRO A 391 -3.65 5.91 4.52
CA PRO A 391 -4.83 5.42 5.24
C PRO A 391 -5.57 6.50 6.03
N VAL A 392 -4.88 7.55 6.48
CA VAL A 392 -5.48 8.65 7.26
C VAL A 392 -6.02 9.75 6.35
N SER A 393 -5.28 10.08 5.30
CA SER A 393 -5.68 11.10 4.32
C SER A 393 -6.88 10.65 3.47
N ALA A 394 -6.93 9.37 3.10
CA ALA A 394 -8.03 8.79 2.33
C ALA A 394 -9.33 8.73 3.13
N ALA A 395 -9.27 8.47 4.44
CA ALA A 395 -10.43 8.44 5.31
C ALA A 395 -11.03 9.83 5.60
N GLY A 396 -10.43 10.92 5.10
CA GLY A 396 -10.88 12.28 5.38
C GLY A 396 -10.76 12.69 6.85
N ILE A 397 -10.00 11.95 7.65
CA ILE A 397 -9.84 12.14 9.08
C ILE A 397 -8.47 12.77 9.32
N PHE A 398 -8.48 13.91 10.01
CA PHE A 398 -7.35 14.79 10.10
C PHE A 398 -6.94 15.09 11.54
N GLN A 399 -5.65 15.21 11.76
CA GLN A 399 -5.02 15.44 13.07
C GLN A 399 -5.34 16.79 13.75
N SER A 400 -6.13 17.67 13.12
CA SER A 400 -6.26 19.07 13.54
C SER A 400 -7.09 19.34 14.81
N ASN A 401 -7.72 18.33 15.42
CA ASN A 401 -8.58 18.52 16.59
C ASN A 401 -7.97 18.14 17.94
N LEU A 402 -6.68 17.79 17.99
CA LEU A 402 -6.03 17.30 19.20
C LEU A 402 -4.83 18.22 19.56
N GLY A 403 -4.85 18.92 20.66
CA GLY A 403 -3.78 19.61 21.37
C GLY A 403 -2.58 20.21 20.56
N GLY A 404 -1.67 20.91 21.16
CA GLY A 404 -0.54 21.55 20.49
C GLY A 404 0.32 20.62 19.64
N GLU A 405 0.92 21.14 18.56
CA GLU A 405 1.68 20.36 17.58
C GLU A 405 2.86 19.57 18.20
N GLU A 406 3.55 20.13 19.17
CA GLU A 406 4.67 19.47 19.87
C GLU A 406 4.21 18.24 20.65
N GLN A 407 3.05 18.31 21.31
CA GLN A 407 2.50 17.21 22.10
C GLN A 407 1.98 16.08 21.19
N LYS A 408 1.48 16.42 20.01
CA LYS A 408 1.07 15.45 18.98
C LYS A 408 2.26 14.72 18.37
N GLN A 409 3.34 15.43 18.05
CA GLN A 409 4.56 14.85 17.52
C GLN A 409 5.22 13.91 18.53
N TYR A 410 5.24 14.28 19.81
CA TYR A 410 5.77 13.43 20.88
C TYR A 410 4.93 12.16 21.05
N ALA A 411 3.61 12.27 21.08
CA ALA A 411 2.71 11.13 21.19
C ALA A 411 2.81 10.18 19.97
N ALA A 412 2.88 10.74 18.76
CA ALA A 412 3.07 9.97 17.53
C ALA A 412 4.41 9.24 17.52
N HIS A 413 5.48 9.90 17.96
CA HIS A 413 6.80 9.28 18.04
C HIS A 413 6.86 8.15 19.08
N ALA A 414 6.25 8.34 20.25
CA ALA A 414 6.15 7.31 21.28
C ALA A 414 5.34 6.10 20.81
N ALA A 415 4.25 6.33 20.08
CA ALA A 415 3.42 5.26 19.50
C ALA A 415 4.18 4.49 18.43
N GLN A 416 4.96 5.16 17.60
CA GLN A 416 5.81 4.50 16.61
C GLN A 416 6.90 3.65 17.28
N GLN A 417 7.57 4.16 18.31
CA GLN A 417 8.57 3.39 19.06
C GLN A 417 7.98 2.14 19.71
N ALA A 418 6.79 2.25 20.30
CA ALA A 418 6.07 1.10 20.84
C ALA A 418 5.74 0.06 19.76
N PHE A 419 5.25 0.50 18.60
CA PHE A 419 5.01 -0.37 17.46
C PHE A 419 6.28 -1.08 16.97
N GLU A 420 7.39 -0.36 16.84
CA GLU A 420 8.67 -0.92 16.40
C GLU A 420 9.24 -1.92 17.41
N ALA A 421 8.99 -1.71 18.73
CA ALA A 421 9.32 -2.68 19.75
C ALA A 421 8.50 -3.97 19.61
N ASP A 422 7.19 -3.86 19.37
CA ASP A 422 6.29 -4.99 19.13
C ASP A 422 6.63 -5.72 17.83
N LEU A 423 7.00 -4.99 16.81
CA LEU A 423 7.44 -5.51 15.51
C LEU A 423 8.79 -6.24 15.59
N GLY A 424 9.66 -5.82 16.51
CA GLY A 424 11.03 -6.29 16.63
C GLY A 424 11.97 -5.75 15.55
N ALA A 425 11.62 -4.63 14.92
CA ALA A 425 12.42 -3.95 13.90
C ALA A 425 11.96 -2.49 13.74
N ARG A 426 12.82 -1.66 13.16
CA ARG A 426 12.42 -0.32 12.70
C ARG A 426 11.70 -0.40 11.37
N VAL A 427 10.79 0.54 11.14
CA VAL A 427 10.16 0.73 9.82
C VAL A 427 11.03 1.66 8.98
N HIS A 428 11.08 1.40 7.67
CA HIS A 428 11.73 2.32 6.73
C HIS A 428 10.91 3.60 6.55
N ASP A 429 11.59 4.72 6.39
CA ASP A 429 10.97 5.96 5.90
C ASP A 429 10.74 5.84 4.38
N GLU A 430 9.49 5.84 3.96
CA GLU A 430 9.13 5.67 2.53
C GLU A 430 9.70 6.78 1.65
N ILE A 431 9.70 8.04 2.13
CA ILE A 431 10.23 9.16 1.36
C ILE A 431 11.74 9.03 1.19
N ALA A 432 12.45 8.60 2.21
CA ALA A 432 13.89 8.35 2.12
C ALA A 432 14.23 7.25 1.11
N LEU A 433 13.37 6.22 0.97
CA LEU A 433 13.55 5.16 -0.04
C LEU A 433 13.41 5.72 -1.47
N TYR A 434 12.44 6.61 -1.72
CA TYR A 434 12.28 7.27 -3.03
C TYR A 434 13.44 8.22 -3.33
N GLU A 435 13.88 8.99 -2.35
CA GLU A 435 15.03 9.88 -2.47
C GLU A 435 16.30 9.12 -2.86
N GLN A 436 16.55 7.99 -2.18
CA GLN A 436 17.67 7.11 -2.52
C GLN A 436 17.54 6.50 -3.93
N ALA A 437 16.33 6.11 -4.35
CA ALA A 437 16.09 5.57 -5.68
C ALA A 437 16.37 6.61 -6.76
N GLN A 438 15.90 7.84 -6.57
CA GLN A 438 16.22 8.97 -7.46
C GLN A 438 17.72 9.23 -7.52
N GLN A 439 18.39 9.34 -6.36
CA GLN A 439 19.82 9.64 -6.30
C GLN A 439 20.66 8.54 -6.97
N ARG A 440 20.34 7.27 -6.74
CA ARG A 440 21.01 6.16 -7.43
C ARG A 440 20.89 6.28 -8.96
N SER A 441 19.73 6.66 -9.47
CA SER A 441 19.53 6.83 -10.92
C SER A 441 20.35 7.97 -11.48
N ILE A 442 20.50 9.08 -10.75
CA ILE A 442 21.35 10.22 -11.12
C ILE A 442 22.81 9.81 -11.15
N ASP A 443 23.26 9.06 -10.14
CA ASP A 443 24.65 8.61 -10.05
C ASP A 443 24.99 7.63 -11.18
N GLN A 444 24.07 6.73 -11.52
CA GLN A 444 24.21 5.80 -12.63
C GLN A 444 24.27 6.53 -13.98
N LEU A 445 23.38 7.49 -14.22
CA LEU A 445 23.37 8.32 -15.42
C LEU A 445 24.70 9.07 -15.59
N ARG A 446 25.17 9.73 -14.53
CA ARG A 446 26.45 10.47 -14.54
C ARG A 446 27.64 9.55 -14.71
N SER A 447 27.62 8.37 -14.09
CA SER A 447 28.65 7.35 -14.25
C SER A 447 28.73 6.82 -15.69
N ALA A 448 27.58 6.59 -16.32
CA ALA A 448 27.52 6.16 -17.71
C ALA A 448 28.12 7.22 -18.66
N LEU A 449 27.78 8.49 -18.49
CA LEU A 449 28.35 9.60 -19.28
C LEU A 449 29.87 9.70 -19.08
N ARG A 450 30.39 9.57 -17.85
CA ARG A 450 31.83 9.57 -17.58
C ARG A 450 32.54 8.36 -18.19
N GLY A 451 31.89 7.19 -18.14
CA GLY A 451 32.42 5.95 -18.75
C GLY A 451 32.54 6.05 -20.27
N GLN A 452 31.63 6.76 -20.94
CA GLN A 452 31.76 7.07 -22.37
C GLN A 452 32.91 8.02 -22.65
N ALA A 453 33.11 9.05 -21.80
CA ALA A 453 34.21 9.98 -21.91
C ALA A 453 35.59 9.32 -21.82
N THR A 454 35.71 8.21 -21.09
CA THR A 454 36.97 7.48 -20.87
C THR A 454 37.26 6.40 -21.92
N LYS A 455 36.26 5.89 -22.64
CA LYS A 455 36.43 4.80 -23.63
C LYS A 455 37.26 5.15 -24.86
N VAL A 456 37.54 6.42 -25.11
CA VAL A 456 38.32 6.92 -26.27
C VAL A 456 39.77 7.22 -25.89
N ALA A 457 40.13 7.17 -24.61
CA ALA A 457 41.50 7.41 -24.14
C ALA A 457 42.34 6.13 -23.98
N ALA A 458 41.78 4.97 -24.31
CA ALA A 458 42.41 3.68 -24.37
C ALA A 458 42.41 3.14 -25.82
#